data_ff6669638a704300873394ac85971710
#
_entry.id   ff6669638a704300873394ac85971710
#
_cell.length_a   1.000
_cell.length_b   1.000
_cell.length_c   1.000
_cell.angle_alpha   90.00
_cell.angle_beta   90.00
_cell.angle_gamma   90.00
#
_symmetry.space_group_name_H-M   'P 1'
#
loop_
_entity.id
_entity.type
_entity.pdbx_description
1 polymer ?
#
loop_
_entity_poly.entity_id
_entity_poly.type
_entity_poly.pdbx_seq_one_letter_code
_entity_poly.pdbx_strand_id
1 'polypeptide(L)'
;ISLISMFPGIHDFGLRIISACLKRAGHDVDMFFLMQEFYTKYSETAMNNLVKLTKGSDLVGISVMTNYFNNAIQITRKLRNNYDFPILWGGIHPTIRPEESLDYADMVCIGESEETLVELTDKIQNKQYYYDVKGMGFNDKGKKIVNGSRVLPGSKNAAIIKSLDQIPFQDFDYESHFILKGENIVRMDQEIVKQCTAGVYMTLTTRGCPFGCTFCVNNTLLAMYPHQKPIRKRSVDNIIKELQEVKSKLPFIEIILFNDDAFFLMSVDEIKELSKKYKEQIGLPLWVSGTTPNTLAKEKLSLLVDAGLVEIRMGVQSAAERTKKFYKRPASNSQVVNAMKMINEYKDTVKADYDIILDSPWDTDEDSIETLRFLSKLPTPFRLNIFSLVFYPETDIYREAKKEGLIKDDLKDVYNKSYAECKNTYLNKLFSLLNEYAFVGIGISPIIMFILTHKMTRKLHLRWFLYRIVKLLFPFFRYIGRSTRLSTRLYKYGNIIKFKGSKATYPTMLGEFRLNEFHSEANSAPKINHIKKPPIKTKPI
;
A
#
# COMPACT_ATOMS: atom_id res chain seq x y z
N ILE A 1 -9.49 -2.45 24.58
CA ILE A 1 -8.46 -1.83 23.71
C ILE A 1 -9.15 -1.29 22.46
N SER A 2 -8.85 -0.05 22.07
CA SER A 2 -9.32 0.51 20.79
C SER A 2 -8.16 0.63 19.80
N LEU A 3 -8.30 0.04 18.61
CA LEU A 3 -7.34 0.12 17.52
C LEU A 3 -7.88 0.99 16.38
N ILE A 4 -7.11 1.99 15.97
CA ILE A 4 -7.54 2.97 14.97
C ILE A 4 -6.68 2.86 13.71
N SER A 5 -7.32 2.61 12.57
CA SER A 5 -6.75 2.68 11.23
C SER A 5 -7.20 3.92 10.49
N MET A 6 -6.26 4.65 9.91
CA MET A 6 -6.52 5.75 8.98
C MET A 6 -6.30 5.34 7.52
N PHE A 7 -6.00 4.06 7.28
CA PHE A 7 -5.79 3.53 5.95
C PHE A 7 -7.02 3.77 5.06
N PRO A 8 -6.84 4.09 3.76
CA PRO A 8 -7.97 4.42 2.87
C PRO A 8 -8.75 3.18 2.41
N GLY A 9 -9.12 2.34 3.34
CA GLY A 9 -9.86 1.09 3.17
C GLY A 9 -9.85 0.29 4.45
N ILE A 10 -10.56 -0.83 4.43
CA ILE A 10 -10.61 -1.74 5.60
C ILE A 10 -9.54 -2.84 5.56
N HIS A 11 -8.60 -2.77 4.61
CA HIS A 11 -7.54 -3.78 4.39
C HIS A 11 -6.21 -3.40 5.09
N ASP A 12 -6.27 -2.89 6.32
CA ASP A 12 -5.08 -2.68 7.15
C ASP A 12 -4.63 -4.02 7.74
N PHE A 13 -3.80 -4.76 6.99
CA PHE A 13 -3.31 -6.10 7.39
C PHE A 13 -2.68 -6.10 8.77
N GLY A 14 -1.78 -5.13 9.01
CA GLY A 14 -1.04 -5.05 10.27
C GLY A 14 -1.99 -4.93 11.44
N LEU A 15 -2.92 -3.98 11.37
CA LEU A 15 -3.83 -3.73 12.48
C LEU A 15 -4.82 -4.87 12.69
N ARG A 16 -5.33 -5.50 11.60
CA ARG A 16 -6.21 -6.67 11.69
C ARG A 16 -5.52 -7.89 12.30
N ILE A 17 -4.26 -8.10 11.99
CA ILE A 17 -3.45 -9.17 12.60
C ILE A 17 -3.20 -8.86 14.08
N ILE A 18 -2.89 -7.62 14.43
CA ILE A 18 -2.72 -7.20 15.83
C ILE A 18 -4.01 -7.41 16.63
N SER A 19 -5.17 -7.02 16.07
CA SER A 19 -6.47 -7.30 16.69
C SER A 19 -6.65 -8.78 16.96
N ALA A 20 -6.37 -9.64 15.96
CA ALA A 20 -6.48 -11.08 16.10
C ALA A 20 -5.51 -11.65 17.17
N CYS A 21 -4.29 -11.12 17.27
CA CYS A 21 -3.33 -11.52 18.31
C CYS A 21 -3.83 -11.16 19.71
N LEU A 22 -4.31 -9.94 19.90
CA LEU A 22 -4.82 -9.44 21.18
C LEU A 22 -6.09 -10.20 21.61
N LYS A 23 -7.05 -10.43 20.69
CA LYS A 23 -8.23 -11.24 20.96
C LYS A 23 -7.87 -12.69 21.34
N ARG A 24 -6.89 -13.28 20.63
CA ARG A 24 -6.39 -14.63 20.98
C ARG A 24 -5.75 -14.69 22.38
N ALA A 25 -5.15 -13.58 22.82
CA ALA A 25 -4.61 -13.45 24.18
C ALA A 25 -5.68 -13.17 25.26
N GLY A 26 -6.96 -12.99 24.86
CA GLY A 26 -8.07 -12.77 25.79
C GLY A 26 -8.43 -11.32 26.05
N HIS A 27 -7.91 -10.38 25.26
CA HIS A 27 -8.28 -8.97 25.35
C HIS A 27 -9.50 -8.63 24.50
N ASP A 28 -10.35 -7.73 25.00
CA ASP A 28 -11.44 -7.12 24.21
C ASP A 28 -10.87 -6.04 23.30
N VAL A 29 -11.17 -6.14 22.00
CA VAL A 29 -10.62 -5.23 20.98
C VAL A 29 -11.71 -4.69 20.08
N ASP A 30 -11.83 -3.35 20.03
CA ASP A 30 -12.62 -2.64 19.03
C ASP A 30 -11.69 -2.05 17.97
N MET A 31 -12.08 -2.14 16.68
CA MET A 31 -11.36 -1.56 15.57
C MET A 31 -12.13 -0.41 14.93
N PHE A 32 -11.45 0.70 14.69
CA PHE A 32 -12.01 1.91 14.07
C PHE A 32 -11.33 2.20 12.74
N PHE A 33 -12.07 2.13 11.64
CA PHE A 33 -11.60 2.48 10.30
C PHE A 33 -12.02 3.91 9.97
N LEU A 34 -11.10 4.85 10.16
CA LEU A 34 -11.31 6.27 9.90
C LEU A 34 -10.80 6.63 8.51
N MET A 35 -11.38 5.99 7.49
CA MET A 35 -10.99 6.19 6.10
C MET A 35 -11.15 7.66 5.71
N GLN A 36 -10.06 8.29 5.24
CA GLN A 36 -10.06 9.68 4.81
C GLN A 36 -9.02 9.84 3.69
N GLU A 37 -9.21 10.85 2.84
CA GLU A 37 -8.18 11.25 1.88
C GLU A 37 -6.95 11.80 2.60
N PHE A 38 -5.78 11.66 1.99
CA PHE A 38 -4.54 12.23 2.50
C PHE A 38 -4.73 13.73 2.81
N TYR A 39 -4.22 14.16 3.96
CA TYR A 39 -4.20 15.57 4.41
C TYR A 39 -5.56 16.19 4.71
N THR A 40 -6.65 15.43 4.66
CA THR A 40 -7.98 15.91 5.01
C THR A 40 -8.21 15.77 6.51
N LYS A 41 -8.60 16.84 7.19
CA LYS A 41 -8.95 16.83 8.61
C LYS A 41 -10.28 16.10 8.83
N TYR A 42 -10.34 15.36 9.93
CA TYR A 42 -11.62 14.86 10.44
C TYR A 42 -12.47 16.02 10.97
N SER A 43 -13.78 15.95 10.75
CA SER A 43 -14.71 16.91 11.31
C SER A 43 -14.80 16.80 12.84
N GLU A 44 -15.24 17.86 13.50
CA GLU A 44 -15.46 17.83 14.96
C GLU A 44 -16.54 16.80 15.34
N THR A 45 -17.54 16.58 14.51
CA THR A 45 -18.57 15.56 14.69
C THR A 45 -17.93 14.16 14.73
N ALA A 46 -17.10 13.80 13.73
CA ALA A 46 -16.41 12.53 13.68
C ALA A 46 -15.49 12.34 14.90
N MET A 47 -14.75 13.38 15.28
CA MET A 47 -13.86 13.34 16.44
C MET A 47 -14.64 13.20 17.76
N ASN A 48 -15.78 13.86 17.92
CA ASN A 48 -16.65 13.71 19.10
C ASN A 48 -17.27 12.29 19.17
N ASN A 49 -17.64 11.71 18.03
CA ASN A 49 -18.10 10.32 17.96
C ASN A 49 -17.00 9.36 18.39
N LEU A 50 -15.76 9.55 17.89
CA LEU A 50 -14.61 8.73 18.29
C LEU A 50 -14.38 8.78 19.80
N VAL A 51 -14.38 9.98 20.39
CA VAL A 51 -14.25 10.17 21.84
C VAL A 51 -15.31 9.36 22.60
N LYS A 52 -16.58 9.41 22.18
CA LYS A 52 -17.64 8.64 22.84
C LYS A 52 -17.43 7.13 22.76
N LEU A 53 -17.01 6.62 21.59
CA LEU A 53 -16.89 5.20 21.33
C LEU A 53 -15.63 4.58 21.96
N THR A 54 -14.57 5.37 22.15
CA THR A 54 -13.34 4.93 22.83
C THR A 54 -13.38 5.09 24.34
N LYS A 55 -14.51 5.60 24.90
CA LYS A 55 -14.70 5.70 26.34
C LYS A 55 -14.63 4.32 27.00
N GLY A 56 -13.78 4.19 28.01
CA GLY A 56 -13.58 2.93 28.74
C GLY A 56 -12.47 2.05 28.15
N SER A 57 -11.76 2.51 27.14
CA SER A 57 -10.53 1.82 26.70
C SER A 57 -9.41 1.98 27.73
N ASP A 58 -8.67 0.90 27.97
CA ASP A 58 -7.44 0.94 28.80
C ASP A 58 -6.22 1.35 27.97
N LEU A 59 -6.29 1.17 26.65
CA LEU A 59 -5.25 1.50 25.67
C LEU A 59 -5.87 1.87 24.34
N VAL A 60 -5.37 2.93 23.68
CA VAL A 60 -5.70 3.25 22.29
C VAL A 60 -4.45 3.13 21.43
N GLY A 61 -4.50 2.23 20.42
CA GLY A 61 -3.47 2.04 19.41
C GLY A 61 -3.85 2.69 18.07
N ILE A 62 -2.94 3.44 17.46
CA ILE A 62 -3.14 4.11 16.16
C ILE A 62 -2.12 3.58 15.16
N SER A 63 -2.58 3.03 14.02
CA SER A 63 -1.73 2.63 12.89
C SER A 63 -1.37 3.84 12.05
N VAL A 64 -0.08 4.21 12.00
CA VAL A 64 0.39 5.46 11.39
C VAL A 64 1.31 5.18 10.21
N MET A 65 0.84 5.58 9.03
CA MET A 65 1.67 5.78 7.83
C MET A 65 2.10 7.25 7.75
N THR A 66 3.24 7.52 7.14
CA THR A 66 3.80 8.88 7.05
C THR A 66 2.82 9.92 6.50
N ASN A 67 2.04 9.56 5.49
CA ASN A 67 1.04 10.45 4.88
C ASN A 67 -0.14 10.79 5.79
N TYR A 68 -0.36 10.01 6.86
CA TYR A 68 -1.41 10.23 7.87
C TYR A 68 -0.89 10.79 9.20
N PHE A 69 0.36 11.23 9.24
CA PHE A 69 1.00 11.76 10.45
C PHE A 69 0.18 12.89 11.10
N ASN A 70 -0.29 13.86 10.31
CA ASN A 70 -1.12 14.96 10.83
C ASN A 70 -2.50 14.50 11.32
N ASN A 71 -3.07 13.50 10.70
CA ASN A 71 -4.32 12.89 11.14
C ASN A 71 -4.15 12.16 12.48
N ALA A 72 -3.04 11.44 12.65
CA ALA A 72 -2.69 10.80 13.92
C ALA A 72 -2.54 11.83 15.04
N ILE A 73 -1.90 12.98 14.78
CA ILE A 73 -1.80 14.10 15.74
C ILE A 73 -3.19 14.64 16.09
N GLN A 74 -4.08 14.82 15.10
CA GLN A 74 -5.45 15.31 15.35
C GLN A 74 -6.21 14.36 16.29
N ILE A 75 -6.17 13.06 16.01
CA ILE A 75 -6.83 12.03 16.82
C ILE A 75 -6.24 12.01 18.22
N THR A 76 -4.91 11.92 18.34
CA THR A 76 -4.20 11.86 19.62
C THR A 76 -4.54 13.06 20.51
N ARG A 77 -4.50 14.29 19.97
CA ARG A 77 -4.85 15.51 20.72
C ARG A 77 -6.31 15.50 21.18
N LYS A 78 -7.22 15.06 20.30
CA LYS A 78 -8.64 15.01 20.64
C LYS A 78 -8.92 14.03 21.78
N LEU A 79 -8.32 12.83 21.72
CA LEU A 79 -8.48 11.82 22.76
C LEU A 79 -7.85 12.27 24.08
N ARG A 80 -6.62 12.80 24.05
CA ARG A 80 -5.90 13.27 25.24
C ARG A 80 -6.60 14.43 25.96
N ASN A 81 -7.34 15.26 25.23
CA ASN A 81 -8.14 16.33 25.85
C ASN A 81 -9.37 15.81 26.62
N ASN A 82 -9.74 14.55 26.44
CA ASN A 82 -10.92 13.94 27.06
C ASN A 82 -10.60 12.79 28.03
N TYR A 83 -9.44 12.14 27.86
CA TYR A 83 -9.10 10.92 28.59
C TYR A 83 -7.62 10.88 28.95
N ASP A 84 -7.31 10.16 30.05
CA ASP A 84 -5.95 9.93 30.53
C ASP A 84 -5.40 8.54 30.15
N PHE A 85 -6.11 7.74 29.35
CA PHE A 85 -5.59 6.45 28.92
C PHE A 85 -4.37 6.61 28.01
N PRO A 86 -3.42 5.65 28.01
CA PRO A 86 -2.24 5.71 27.18
C PRO A 86 -2.58 5.58 25.68
N ILE A 87 -1.89 6.39 24.87
CA ILE A 87 -2.01 6.38 23.41
C ILE A 87 -0.72 5.86 22.81
N LEU A 88 -0.84 4.76 22.05
CA LEU A 88 0.24 4.07 21.37
C LEU A 88 0.15 4.33 19.85
N TRP A 89 1.28 4.70 19.23
CA TRP A 89 1.41 4.70 17.79
C TRP A 89 2.20 3.47 17.32
N GLY A 90 1.66 2.77 16.31
CA GLY A 90 2.31 1.67 15.61
C GLY A 90 2.31 1.88 14.10
N GLY A 91 2.85 0.92 13.36
CA GLY A 91 2.94 0.96 11.91
C GLY A 91 4.27 1.50 11.40
N ILE A 92 4.33 1.82 10.10
CA ILE A 92 5.62 2.10 9.44
C ILE A 92 6.26 3.41 9.91
N HIS A 93 5.48 4.47 10.13
CA HIS A 93 6.06 5.76 10.51
C HIS A 93 6.72 5.71 11.91
N PRO A 94 6.05 5.26 12.99
CA PRO A 94 6.70 5.10 14.29
C PRO A 94 7.88 4.12 14.28
N THR A 95 7.86 3.13 13.40
CA THR A 95 8.97 2.20 13.25
C THR A 95 10.25 2.89 12.76
N ILE A 96 10.14 3.79 11.78
CA ILE A 96 11.30 4.46 11.18
C ILE A 96 11.61 5.82 11.83
N ARG A 97 10.65 6.39 12.59
CA ARG A 97 10.74 7.67 13.28
C ARG A 97 10.20 7.58 14.71
N PRO A 98 10.74 6.70 15.55
CA PRO A 98 10.19 6.48 16.89
C PRO A 98 10.28 7.72 17.79
N GLU A 99 11.42 8.43 17.79
CA GLU A 99 11.61 9.61 18.64
C GLU A 99 10.69 10.77 18.25
N GLU A 100 10.48 11.00 16.94
CA GLU A 100 9.52 12.01 16.46
C GLU A 100 8.08 11.63 16.86
N SER A 101 7.73 10.36 16.75
CA SER A 101 6.40 9.86 17.13
C SER A 101 6.14 10.01 18.63
N LEU A 102 7.16 9.84 19.47
CA LEU A 102 7.10 10.06 20.92
C LEU A 102 6.94 11.54 21.31
N ASP A 103 7.05 12.50 20.41
CA ASP A 103 6.66 13.89 20.66
C ASP A 103 5.13 14.04 20.76
N TYR A 104 4.37 13.04 20.30
CA TYR A 104 2.91 13.08 20.22
C TYR A 104 2.23 11.94 20.98
N ALA A 105 2.79 10.74 20.95
CA ALA A 105 2.26 9.54 21.59
C ALA A 105 2.97 9.25 22.93
N ASP A 106 2.28 8.54 23.82
CA ASP A 106 2.88 8.09 25.09
C ASP A 106 3.81 6.89 24.85
N MET A 107 3.47 6.09 23.84
CA MET A 107 4.19 4.88 23.47
C MET A 107 4.29 4.77 21.95
N VAL A 108 5.33 4.08 21.47
CA VAL A 108 5.46 3.67 20.09
C VAL A 108 5.84 2.20 19.99
N CYS A 109 5.22 1.48 19.06
CA CYS A 109 5.63 0.12 18.72
C CYS A 109 6.49 0.13 17.46
N ILE A 110 7.67 -0.52 17.53
CA ILE A 110 8.73 -0.47 16.52
C ILE A 110 8.83 -1.84 15.85
N GLY A 111 8.58 -1.91 14.55
CA GLY A 111 8.65 -3.13 13.76
C GLY A 111 7.41 -4.00 13.86
N GLU A 112 7.60 -5.32 13.91
CA GLU A 112 6.50 -6.28 14.04
C GLU A 112 5.98 -6.31 15.48
N SER A 113 4.69 -6.19 15.63
CA SER A 113 4.04 -5.87 16.90
C SER A 113 3.25 -7.02 17.52
N GLU A 114 3.14 -8.15 16.85
CA GLU A 114 2.24 -9.26 17.21
C GLU A 114 2.48 -9.78 18.62
N GLU A 115 3.73 -10.09 18.97
CA GLU A 115 4.10 -10.54 20.33
C GLU A 115 4.35 -9.36 21.27
N THR A 116 4.87 -8.26 20.74
CA THR A 116 5.21 -7.07 21.52
C THR A 116 3.97 -6.46 22.17
N LEU A 117 2.87 -6.33 21.42
CA LEU A 117 1.64 -5.74 21.95
C LEU A 117 0.92 -6.70 22.90
N VAL A 118 0.95 -8.00 22.70
CA VAL A 118 0.42 -8.97 23.66
C VAL A 118 1.18 -8.86 24.99
N GLU A 119 2.52 -8.87 24.97
CA GLU A 119 3.31 -8.69 26.20
C GLU A 119 3.02 -7.36 26.89
N LEU A 120 2.94 -6.24 26.13
CA LEU A 120 2.63 -4.94 26.69
C LEU A 120 1.26 -4.92 27.36
N THR A 121 0.23 -5.41 26.68
CA THR A 121 -1.16 -5.37 27.19
C THR A 121 -1.35 -6.30 28.39
N ASP A 122 -0.71 -7.48 28.40
CA ASP A 122 -0.69 -8.38 29.55
C ASP A 122 -0.04 -7.71 30.77
N LYS A 123 1.11 -7.03 30.58
CA LYS A 123 1.77 -6.29 31.67
C LYS A 123 0.92 -5.13 32.19
N ILE A 124 0.26 -4.37 31.31
CA ILE A 124 -0.66 -3.29 31.69
C ILE A 124 -1.83 -3.86 32.51
N GLN A 125 -2.49 -4.90 32.01
CA GLN A 125 -3.63 -5.55 32.68
C GLN A 125 -3.25 -6.08 34.07
N ASN A 126 -2.07 -6.68 34.20
CA ASN A 126 -1.55 -7.24 35.46
C ASN A 126 -0.84 -6.20 36.34
N LYS A 127 -0.86 -4.91 35.97
CA LYS A 127 -0.18 -3.81 36.68
C LYS A 127 1.31 -4.06 36.91
N GLN A 128 1.96 -4.70 35.96
CA GLN A 128 3.39 -5.00 35.97
C GLN A 128 4.19 -3.85 35.33
N TYR A 129 5.49 -3.82 35.63
CA TYR A 129 6.42 -2.89 34.95
C TYR A 129 6.53 -3.24 33.46
N TYR A 130 6.32 -2.29 32.56
CA TYR A 130 6.28 -2.52 31.11
C TYR A 130 7.25 -1.66 30.30
N TYR A 131 7.98 -0.73 30.92
CA TYR A 131 8.94 0.14 30.22
C TYR A 131 10.17 -0.62 29.69
N ASP A 132 10.33 -1.89 30.01
CA ASP A 132 11.40 -2.78 29.55
C ASP A 132 11.01 -3.61 28.29
N VAL A 133 9.77 -3.53 27.83
CA VAL A 133 9.27 -4.30 26.70
C VAL A 133 10.10 -3.96 25.45
N LYS A 134 10.69 -5.00 24.83
CA LYS A 134 11.48 -4.87 23.61
C LYS A 134 10.62 -4.54 22.41
N GLY A 135 11.15 -3.74 21.46
CA GLY A 135 10.38 -3.25 20.31
C GLY A 135 9.42 -2.13 20.66
N MET A 136 9.56 -1.52 21.85
CA MET A 136 8.75 -0.39 22.30
C MET A 136 9.60 0.85 22.54
N GLY A 137 8.98 2.00 22.34
CA GLY A 137 9.46 3.28 22.87
C GLY A 137 8.41 3.91 23.76
N PHE A 138 8.87 4.71 24.73
CA PHE A 138 8.04 5.35 25.75
C PHE A 138 8.43 6.81 25.93
N ASN A 139 7.44 7.66 26.17
CA ASN A 139 7.64 9.02 26.64
C ASN A 139 7.34 9.07 28.15
N ASP A 140 8.37 8.90 28.98
CA ASP A 140 8.23 9.03 30.43
C ASP A 140 8.47 10.48 30.86
N LYS A 141 7.38 11.23 31.02
CA LYS A 141 7.39 12.63 31.47
C LYS A 141 8.36 13.54 30.70
N GLY A 142 8.45 13.33 29.39
CA GLY A 142 9.34 14.07 28.49
C GLY A 142 10.70 13.39 28.24
N LYS A 143 11.03 12.34 29.01
CA LYS A 143 12.20 11.50 28.75
C LYS A 143 11.81 10.39 27.78
N LYS A 144 12.38 10.40 26.59
CA LYS A 144 12.17 9.35 25.60
C LYS A 144 13.06 8.15 25.89
N ILE A 145 12.46 6.98 25.97
CA ILE A 145 13.12 5.69 26.16
C ILE A 145 12.79 4.87 24.92
N VAL A 146 13.78 4.46 24.16
CA VAL A 146 13.59 3.59 22.98
C VAL A 146 14.34 2.29 23.25
N ASN A 147 13.58 1.21 23.43
CA ASN A 147 14.14 -0.11 23.67
C ASN A 147 14.62 -0.72 22.33
N GLY A 148 15.68 -1.53 22.41
CA GLY A 148 16.16 -2.23 21.22
C GLY A 148 15.10 -3.14 20.59
N SER A 149 15.33 -3.48 19.33
CA SER A 149 14.44 -4.37 18.58
C SER A 149 14.18 -5.68 19.32
N ARG A 150 12.95 -6.19 19.22
CA ARG A 150 12.60 -7.50 19.76
C ARG A 150 13.32 -8.59 18.95
N VAL A 151 14.01 -9.47 19.64
CA VAL A 151 14.72 -10.63 19.06
C VAL A 151 14.41 -11.84 19.92
N LEU A 152 14.21 -13.00 19.30
CA LEU A 152 14.01 -14.25 20.05
C LEU A 152 15.26 -14.58 20.86
N PRO A 153 15.13 -14.88 22.18
CA PRO A 153 16.26 -15.27 23.01
C PRO A 153 16.99 -16.49 22.44
N GLY A 154 18.33 -16.42 22.37
CA GLY A 154 19.16 -17.54 21.88
C GLY A 154 19.17 -17.74 20.36
N SER A 155 18.46 -16.93 19.58
CA SER A 155 18.52 -16.97 18.13
C SER A 155 19.74 -16.20 17.62
N LYS A 156 20.63 -16.88 16.89
CA LYS A 156 21.68 -16.23 16.09
C LYS A 156 21.07 -15.44 14.92
N ASN A 157 19.82 -15.72 14.57
CA ASN A 157 19.03 -15.01 13.58
C ASN A 157 17.93 -14.24 14.29
N ALA A 158 17.91 -12.94 14.15
CA ALA A 158 16.92 -12.03 14.75
C ALA A 158 15.53 -12.18 14.10
N ALA A 159 14.91 -13.34 14.24
CA ALA A 159 13.51 -13.51 13.85
C ALA A 159 12.62 -13.10 15.02
N ILE A 160 11.75 -12.11 14.81
CA ILE A 160 10.78 -11.64 15.81
C ILE A 160 9.75 -12.74 16.07
N ILE A 161 9.38 -13.48 15.02
CA ILE A 161 8.43 -14.59 15.08
C ILE A 161 9.11 -15.81 14.43
N LYS A 162 9.08 -16.95 15.10
CA LYS A 162 9.73 -18.19 14.67
C LYS A 162 9.19 -18.69 13.33
N SER A 163 7.87 -18.58 13.14
CA SER A 163 7.18 -18.95 11.89
C SER A 163 5.99 -18.02 11.67
N LEU A 164 5.79 -17.56 10.43
CA LEU A 164 4.61 -16.77 10.06
C LEU A 164 3.30 -17.57 10.21
N ASP A 165 3.36 -18.90 10.21
CA ASP A 165 2.18 -19.76 10.42
C ASP A 165 1.65 -19.72 11.85
N GLN A 166 2.41 -19.18 12.80
CA GLN A 166 1.97 -19.00 14.20
C GLN A 166 1.12 -17.75 14.40
N ILE A 167 1.15 -16.85 13.42
CA ILE A 167 0.34 -15.62 13.43
C ILE A 167 -1.12 -16.00 13.13
N PRO A 168 -2.11 -15.48 13.88
CA PRO A 168 -3.50 -15.66 13.54
C PRO A 168 -3.83 -14.99 12.20
N PHE A 169 -4.89 -15.45 11.54
CA PHE A 169 -5.41 -14.81 10.36
C PHE A 169 -5.98 -13.42 10.69
N GLN A 170 -6.19 -12.62 9.70
CA GLN A 170 -6.73 -11.26 9.86
C GLN A 170 -8.11 -11.30 10.56
N ASP A 171 -8.31 -10.39 11.50
CA ASP A 171 -9.58 -10.21 12.18
C ASP A 171 -10.62 -9.56 11.26
N PHE A 172 -11.62 -10.31 10.87
CA PHE A 172 -12.81 -9.87 10.14
C PHE A 172 -14.10 -10.10 10.95
N ASP A 173 -13.98 -10.18 12.28
CA ASP A 173 -15.13 -10.15 13.18
C ASP A 173 -15.65 -8.70 13.27
N TYR A 174 -16.55 -8.35 12.33
CA TYR A 174 -17.04 -7.00 12.16
C TYR A 174 -18.00 -6.53 13.27
N GLU A 175 -18.42 -7.39 14.18
CA GLU A 175 -19.27 -7.00 15.32
C GLU A 175 -18.55 -6.02 16.28
N SER A 176 -17.22 -6.10 16.37
CA SER A 176 -16.35 -5.18 17.11
C SER A 176 -15.67 -4.13 16.22
N HIS A 177 -16.13 -3.97 14.97
CA HIS A 177 -15.55 -3.03 14.02
C HIS A 177 -16.45 -1.84 13.77
N PHE A 178 -15.84 -0.67 13.66
CA PHE A 178 -16.50 0.61 13.39
C PHE A 178 -15.88 1.30 12.19
N ILE A 179 -16.68 2.06 11.45
CA ILE A 179 -16.23 2.78 10.26
C ILE A 179 -16.77 4.21 10.23
N LEU A 180 -15.95 5.15 9.77
CA LEU A 180 -16.37 6.50 9.50
C LEU A 180 -17.19 6.54 8.19
N LYS A 181 -18.46 6.91 8.30
CA LYS A 181 -19.39 7.10 7.17
C LYS A 181 -19.92 8.52 7.19
N GLY A 182 -19.47 9.34 6.23
CA GLY A 182 -19.71 10.79 6.29
C GLY A 182 -19.01 11.39 7.53
N GLU A 183 -19.78 11.96 8.44
CA GLU A 183 -19.30 12.52 9.70
C GLU A 183 -19.54 11.61 10.90
N ASN A 184 -20.20 10.47 10.72
CA ASN A 184 -20.54 9.57 11.81
C ASN A 184 -19.71 8.30 11.79
N ILE A 185 -19.33 7.83 12.98
CA ILE A 185 -18.70 6.51 13.16
C ILE A 185 -19.81 5.53 13.51
N VAL A 186 -20.00 4.51 12.66
CA VAL A 186 -21.03 3.49 12.80
C VAL A 186 -20.43 2.11 12.95
N ARG A 187 -21.13 1.20 13.63
CA ARG A 187 -20.73 -0.21 13.71
C ARG A 187 -20.83 -0.84 12.33
N MET A 188 -19.89 -1.70 11.99
CA MET A 188 -19.90 -2.41 10.72
C MET A 188 -20.89 -3.58 10.77
N ASP A 189 -21.49 -3.86 9.63
CA ASP A 189 -22.27 -5.04 9.34
C ASP A 189 -21.73 -5.73 8.08
N GLN A 190 -22.31 -6.87 7.72
CA GLN A 190 -21.88 -7.64 6.56
C GLN A 190 -22.00 -6.85 5.25
N GLU A 191 -23.01 -6.00 5.11
CA GLU A 191 -23.21 -5.21 3.89
C GLU A 191 -22.14 -4.12 3.75
N ILE A 192 -21.80 -3.44 4.85
CA ILE A 192 -20.70 -2.47 4.89
C ILE A 192 -19.36 -3.16 4.55
N VAL A 193 -19.07 -4.33 5.14
CA VAL A 193 -17.85 -5.09 4.82
C VAL A 193 -17.80 -5.45 3.35
N LYS A 194 -18.92 -5.95 2.78
CA LYS A 194 -19.03 -6.27 1.35
C LYS A 194 -18.79 -5.06 0.47
N GLN A 195 -19.38 -3.91 0.80
CA GLN A 195 -19.16 -2.66 0.06
C GLN A 195 -17.69 -2.22 0.13
N CYS A 196 -17.09 -2.23 1.32
CA CYS A 196 -15.71 -1.79 1.54
C CYS A 196 -14.67 -2.73 0.95
N THR A 197 -14.92 -4.04 0.88
CA THR A 197 -14.00 -5.00 0.24
C THR A 197 -14.14 -5.01 -1.27
N ALA A 198 -15.28 -4.55 -1.80
CA ALA A 198 -15.60 -4.64 -3.22
C ALA A 198 -15.40 -6.06 -3.80
N GLY A 199 -15.67 -7.10 -3.01
CA GLY A 199 -15.47 -8.49 -3.40
C GLY A 199 -14.01 -8.96 -3.41
N VAL A 200 -13.03 -8.14 -2.96
CA VAL A 200 -11.62 -8.49 -2.93
C VAL A 200 -11.17 -8.80 -1.50
N TYR A 201 -10.57 -9.96 -1.30
CA TYR A 201 -9.82 -10.26 -0.08
C TYR A 201 -8.33 -10.15 -0.34
N MET A 202 -7.65 -9.37 0.47
CA MET A 202 -6.20 -9.18 0.36
C MET A 202 -5.48 -9.92 1.48
N THR A 203 -4.41 -10.64 1.14
CA THR A 203 -3.53 -11.27 2.13
C THR A 203 -2.07 -11.26 1.67
N LEU A 204 -1.16 -11.63 2.56
CA LEU A 204 0.26 -11.76 2.32
C LEU A 204 0.67 -13.23 2.43
N THR A 205 1.41 -13.74 1.46
CA THR A 205 2.03 -15.09 1.50
C THR A 205 3.44 -15.04 2.07
N THR A 206 4.07 -13.86 2.00
CA THR A 206 5.45 -13.61 2.44
C THR A 206 5.55 -12.29 3.20
N ARG A 207 6.61 -12.09 3.96
CA ARG A 207 7.02 -10.79 4.52
C ARG A 207 8.46 -10.49 4.19
N GLY A 208 8.72 -9.25 3.77
CA GLY A 208 10.04 -8.72 3.45
C GLY A 208 10.39 -8.82 1.97
N CYS A 209 11.49 -8.17 1.60
CA CYS A 209 11.99 -8.09 0.23
C CYS A 209 13.53 -7.98 0.26
N PRO A 210 14.27 -8.80 -0.51
CA PRO A 210 15.74 -8.79 -0.50
C PRO A 210 16.34 -7.68 -1.35
N PHE A 211 15.52 -6.91 -2.08
CA PHE A 211 16.00 -5.89 -2.99
C PHE A 211 16.31 -4.58 -2.28
N GLY A 212 17.43 -3.96 -2.63
CA GLY A 212 17.92 -2.70 -2.04
C GLY A 212 17.44 -1.45 -2.78
N CYS A 213 16.17 -1.39 -3.22
CA CYS A 213 15.66 -0.23 -3.95
C CYS A 213 15.70 1.03 -3.09
N THR A 214 16.35 2.11 -3.59
CA THR A 214 16.67 3.31 -2.81
C THR A 214 15.44 4.11 -2.34
N PHE A 215 14.31 3.97 -3.03
CA PHE A 215 13.05 4.64 -2.70
C PHE A 215 12.14 3.83 -1.76
N CYS A 216 12.49 2.57 -1.49
CA CYS A 216 11.60 1.64 -0.80
C CYS A 216 11.96 1.50 0.68
N VAL A 217 10.95 1.59 1.54
CA VAL A 217 11.12 1.43 2.99
C VAL A 217 11.54 0.03 3.39
N ASN A 218 11.28 -1.00 2.58
CA ASN A 218 11.72 -2.37 2.88
C ASN A 218 13.25 -2.48 3.00
N ASN A 219 14.00 -1.65 2.25
CA ASN A 219 15.46 -1.57 2.41
C ASN A 219 15.85 -1.03 3.80
N THR A 220 15.13 -0.02 4.30
CA THR A 220 15.33 0.52 5.65
C THR A 220 14.99 -0.52 6.72
N LEU A 221 13.85 -1.20 6.57
CA LEU A 221 13.44 -2.27 7.50
C LEU A 221 14.45 -3.43 7.52
N LEU A 222 14.95 -3.82 6.37
CA LEU A 222 15.97 -4.87 6.28
C LEU A 222 17.27 -4.48 7.02
N ALA A 223 17.67 -3.22 6.93
CA ALA A 223 18.84 -2.70 7.65
C ALA A 223 18.62 -2.64 9.18
N MET A 224 17.39 -2.47 9.66
CA MET A 224 17.06 -2.53 11.09
C MET A 224 17.19 -3.95 11.67
N TYR A 225 17.11 -4.98 10.82
CA TYR A 225 17.15 -6.40 11.22
C TYR A 225 18.23 -7.18 10.44
N PRO A 226 19.52 -6.86 10.59
CA PRO A 226 20.60 -7.35 9.72
C PRO A 226 20.81 -8.88 9.78
N HIS A 227 20.30 -9.54 10.82
CA HIS A 227 20.41 -11.00 10.99
C HIS A 227 19.12 -11.74 10.63
N GLN A 228 18.08 -11.03 10.18
CA GLN A 228 16.83 -11.65 9.73
C GLN A 228 16.95 -12.10 8.28
N LYS A 229 16.30 -13.23 7.94
CA LYS A 229 16.12 -13.60 6.54
C LYS A 229 15.39 -12.47 5.81
N PRO A 230 15.91 -12.01 4.65
CA PRO A 230 15.32 -10.88 3.94
C PRO A 230 13.91 -11.15 3.42
N ILE A 231 13.52 -12.41 3.33
CA ILE A 231 12.16 -12.84 3.02
C ILE A 231 11.79 -14.03 3.92
N ARG A 232 10.62 -13.97 4.53
CA ARG A 232 10.00 -15.05 5.31
C ARG A 232 8.69 -15.43 4.64
N LYS A 233 8.37 -16.73 4.66
CA LYS A 233 7.22 -17.29 3.93
C LYS A 233 6.28 -18.00 4.90
N ARG A 234 5.01 -17.98 4.59
CA ARG A 234 4.00 -18.86 5.16
C ARG A 234 4.02 -20.20 4.43
N SER A 235 3.64 -21.28 5.09
CA SER A 235 3.41 -22.56 4.42
C SER A 235 2.18 -22.47 3.49
N VAL A 236 2.19 -23.27 2.44
CA VAL A 236 1.04 -23.34 1.51
C VAL A 236 -0.22 -23.76 2.25
N ASP A 237 -0.13 -24.73 3.18
CA ASP A 237 -1.28 -25.18 3.98
C ASP A 237 -1.87 -24.06 4.84
N ASN A 238 -1.02 -23.21 5.43
CA ASN A 238 -1.49 -22.08 6.22
C ASN A 238 -2.21 -21.04 5.34
N ILE A 239 -1.72 -20.77 4.13
CA ILE A 239 -2.38 -19.87 3.16
C ILE A 239 -3.75 -20.43 2.75
N ILE A 240 -3.81 -21.70 2.38
CA ILE A 240 -5.05 -22.33 1.94
C ILE A 240 -6.09 -22.38 3.07
N LYS A 241 -5.67 -22.67 4.30
CA LYS A 241 -6.55 -22.65 5.48
C LYS A 241 -7.17 -21.28 5.71
N GLU A 242 -6.39 -20.18 5.61
CA GLU A 242 -6.93 -18.82 5.69
C GLU A 242 -8.00 -18.59 4.63
N LEU A 243 -7.72 -18.95 3.37
CA LEU A 243 -8.64 -18.70 2.26
C LEU A 243 -9.92 -19.56 2.36
N GLN A 244 -9.86 -20.77 2.93
CA GLN A 244 -11.04 -21.56 3.24
C GLN A 244 -11.91 -20.90 4.31
N GLU A 245 -11.28 -20.37 5.38
CA GLU A 245 -12.01 -19.58 6.39
C GLU A 245 -12.67 -18.36 5.78
N VAL A 246 -11.96 -17.63 4.91
CA VAL A 246 -12.49 -16.44 4.22
C VAL A 246 -13.70 -16.80 3.37
N LYS A 247 -13.65 -17.86 2.58
CA LYS A 247 -14.81 -18.32 1.78
C LYS A 247 -16.02 -18.64 2.64
N SER A 248 -15.80 -19.18 3.83
CA SER A 248 -16.88 -19.52 4.77
C SER A 248 -17.47 -18.28 5.46
N LYS A 249 -16.61 -17.39 5.97
CA LYS A 249 -17.01 -16.22 6.76
C LYS A 249 -17.45 -15.01 5.91
N LEU A 250 -16.87 -14.87 4.73
CA LEU A 250 -17.08 -13.75 3.81
C LEU A 250 -17.50 -14.25 2.41
N PRO A 251 -18.70 -14.87 2.28
CA PRO A 251 -19.10 -15.56 1.05
C PRO A 251 -19.28 -14.62 -0.17
N PHE A 252 -19.25 -13.31 0.04
CA PHE A 252 -19.29 -12.29 -0.99
C PHE A 252 -17.92 -11.95 -1.59
N ILE A 253 -16.83 -12.58 -1.11
CA ILE A 253 -15.51 -12.40 -1.72
C ILE A 253 -15.46 -13.16 -3.05
N GLU A 254 -15.04 -12.45 -4.09
CA GLU A 254 -15.00 -12.93 -5.47
C GLU A 254 -13.58 -13.04 -6.02
N ILE A 255 -12.61 -12.33 -5.42
CA ILE A 255 -11.21 -12.27 -5.87
C ILE A 255 -10.29 -12.34 -4.65
N ILE A 256 -9.22 -13.12 -4.76
CA ILE A 256 -8.12 -13.14 -3.80
C ILE A 256 -6.95 -12.33 -4.37
N LEU A 257 -6.43 -11.38 -3.59
CA LEU A 257 -5.22 -10.63 -3.91
C LEU A 257 -4.07 -11.04 -2.98
N PHE A 258 -3.04 -11.66 -3.54
CA PHE A 258 -1.75 -11.80 -2.87
C PHE A 258 -0.95 -10.51 -3.02
N ASN A 259 -0.90 -9.72 -1.93
CA ASN A 259 -0.32 -8.38 -1.91
C ASN A 259 1.10 -8.36 -1.36
N ASP A 260 1.93 -9.26 -1.82
CA ASP A 260 3.32 -9.43 -1.36
C ASP A 260 4.26 -8.34 -1.88
N ASP A 261 5.38 -8.14 -1.19
CA ASP A 261 6.49 -7.31 -1.67
C ASP A 261 7.31 -8.00 -2.76
N ALA A 262 7.39 -9.35 -2.73
CA ALA A 262 8.24 -10.14 -3.61
C ALA A 262 7.71 -11.58 -3.82
N PHE A 263 6.44 -11.71 -4.25
CA PHE A 263 5.74 -12.99 -4.40
C PHE A 263 6.51 -14.04 -5.21
N PHE A 264 7.08 -13.66 -6.37
CA PHE A 264 7.78 -14.59 -7.27
C PHE A 264 9.15 -15.07 -6.76
N LEU A 265 9.53 -14.73 -5.52
CA LEU A 265 10.64 -15.37 -4.81
C LEU A 265 10.26 -16.71 -4.15
N MET A 266 8.98 -17.09 -4.19
CA MET A 266 8.59 -18.49 -3.96
C MET A 266 9.27 -19.39 -5.00
N SER A 267 9.71 -20.58 -4.61
CA SER A 267 10.28 -21.56 -5.55
C SER A 267 9.23 -22.08 -6.54
N VAL A 268 9.67 -22.77 -7.58
CA VAL A 268 8.75 -23.42 -8.54
C VAL A 268 7.89 -24.45 -7.80
N ASP A 269 8.48 -25.26 -6.92
CA ASP A 269 7.76 -26.29 -6.17
C ASP A 269 6.71 -25.69 -5.23
N GLU A 270 7.04 -24.59 -4.51
CA GLU A 270 6.09 -23.86 -3.65
C GLU A 270 4.92 -23.31 -4.48
N ILE A 271 5.18 -22.71 -5.65
CA ILE A 271 4.11 -22.20 -6.53
C ILE A 271 3.29 -23.34 -7.12
N LYS A 272 3.92 -24.47 -7.48
CA LYS A 272 3.23 -25.66 -7.99
C LYS A 272 2.27 -26.24 -6.95
N GLU A 273 2.73 -26.39 -5.71
CA GLU A 273 1.90 -26.84 -4.59
C GLU A 273 0.76 -25.86 -4.32
N LEU A 274 1.07 -24.56 -4.21
CA LEU A 274 0.06 -23.51 -4.01
C LEU A 274 -0.99 -23.50 -5.11
N SER A 275 -0.56 -23.50 -6.37
CA SER A 275 -1.46 -23.47 -7.53
C SER A 275 -2.40 -24.68 -7.57
N LYS A 276 -1.88 -25.86 -7.27
CA LYS A 276 -2.71 -27.09 -7.20
C LYS A 276 -3.76 -26.99 -6.10
N LYS A 277 -3.34 -26.74 -4.85
CA LYS A 277 -4.26 -26.65 -3.71
C LYS A 277 -5.25 -25.50 -3.86
N TYR A 278 -4.79 -24.35 -4.38
CA TYR A 278 -5.64 -23.20 -4.63
C TYR A 278 -6.74 -23.51 -5.65
N LYS A 279 -6.39 -24.13 -6.79
CA LYS A 279 -7.34 -24.53 -7.82
C LYS A 279 -8.40 -25.48 -7.29
N GLU A 280 -7.97 -26.51 -6.52
CA GLU A 280 -8.83 -27.57 -6.02
C GLU A 280 -9.74 -27.11 -4.86
N GLN A 281 -9.24 -26.26 -3.96
CA GLN A 281 -9.90 -25.94 -2.69
C GLN A 281 -10.49 -24.54 -2.61
N ILE A 282 -9.94 -23.59 -3.37
CA ILE A 282 -10.36 -22.19 -3.37
C ILE A 282 -11.12 -21.84 -4.65
N GLY A 283 -10.47 -21.95 -5.81
CA GLY A 283 -11.07 -21.78 -7.13
C GLY A 283 -11.59 -20.37 -7.46
N LEU A 284 -11.27 -19.36 -6.67
CA LEU A 284 -11.59 -17.96 -6.95
C LEU A 284 -10.57 -17.34 -7.92
N PRO A 285 -10.93 -16.32 -8.71
CA PRO A 285 -9.97 -15.51 -9.44
C PRO A 285 -8.84 -15.01 -8.55
N LEU A 286 -7.60 -15.08 -9.04
CA LEU A 286 -6.40 -14.69 -8.33
C LEU A 286 -5.76 -13.43 -8.92
N TRP A 287 -5.41 -12.48 -8.08
CA TRP A 287 -4.60 -11.32 -8.42
C TRP A 287 -3.28 -11.38 -7.64
N VAL A 288 -2.16 -11.14 -8.30
CA VAL A 288 -0.82 -11.19 -7.67
C VAL A 288 -0.10 -9.87 -7.87
N SER A 289 0.44 -9.33 -6.79
CA SER A 289 1.34 -8.19 -6.81
C SER A 289 2.76 -8.55 -6.34
N GLY A 290 3.65 -7.55 -6.24
CA GLY A 290 5.03 -7.78 -5.79
C GLY A 290 5.87 -8.56 -6.79
N THR A 291 5.61 -8.39 -8.09
CA THR A 291 6.40 -8.98 -9.16
C THR A 291 7.53 -8.05 -9.57
N THR A 292 8.73 -8.59 -9.71
CA THR A 292 9.86 -7.91 -10.36
C THR A 292 10.24 -8.67 -11.63
N PRO A 293 10.66 -7.99 -12.72
CA PRO A 293 10.90 -8.63 -14.00
C PRO A 293 11.91 -9.77 -13.97
N ASN A 294 12.94 -9.68 -13.11
CA ASN A 294 13.99 -10.68 -12.96
C ASN A 294 13.58 -11.90 -12.13
N THR A 295 12.43 -11.89 -11.47
CA THR A 295 11.94 -13.03 -10.67
C THR A 295 10.83 -13.80 -11.37
N LEU A 296 10.23 -13.22 -12.43
CA LEU A 296 9.18 -13.88 -13.20
C LEU A 296 9.79 -14.97 -14.08
N ALA A 297 9.28 -16.20 -13.92
CA ALA A 297 9.61 -17.36 -14.74
C ALA A 297 8.35 -17.88 -15.45
N LYS A 298 8.51 -18.35 -16.68
CA LYS A 298 7.37 -18.83 -17.51
C LYS A 298 6.61 -19.98 -16.84
N GLU A 299 7.31 -20.90 -16.22
CA GLU A 299 6.72 -22.03 -15.50
C GLU A 299 5.86 -21.56 -14.32
N LYS A 300 6.37 -20.64 -13.48
CA LYS A 300 5.61 -20.07 -12.36
C LYS A 300 4.34 -19.35 -12.84
N LEU A 301 4.46 -18.57 -13.91
CA LEU A 301 3.34 -17.84 -14.48
C LEU A 301 2.28 -18.81 -15.03
N SER A 302 2.68 -19.84 -15.76
CA SER A 302 1.77 -20.87 -16.32
C SER A 302 0.99 -21.59 -15.23
N LEU A 303 1.65 -21.98 -14.12
CA LEU A 303 1.01 -22.63 -12.98
C LEU A 303 -0.04 -21.74 -12.32
N LEU A 304 0.26 -20.45 -12.16
CA LEU A 304 -0.69 -19.49 -11.59
C LEU A 304 -1.87 -19.19 -12.53
N VAL A 305 -1.63 -19.11 -13.83
CA VAL A 305 -2.70 -18.94 -14.83
C VAL A 305 -3.66 -20.15 -14.80
N ASP A 306 -3.13 -21.35 -14.71
CA ASP A 306 -3.94 -22.57 -14.56
C ASP A 306 -4.74 -22.59 -13.24
N ALA A 307 -4.20 -21.97 -12.18
CA ALA A 307 -4.87 -21.81 -10.91
C ALA A 307 -5.92 -20.69 -10.85
N GLY A 308 -6.04 -19.86 -11.91
CA GLY A 308 -7.04 -18.81 -12.01
C GLY A 308 -6.48 -17.38 -11.89
N LEU A 309 -5.20 -17.15 -12.22
CA LEU A 309 -4.62 -15.79 -12.25
C LEU A 309 -5.36 -14.94 -13.28
N VAL A 310 -5.89 -13.80 -12.85
CA VAL A 310 -6.60 -12.83 -13.71
C VAL A 310 -5.92 -11.47 -13.79
N GLU A 311 -5.04 -11.15 -12.83
CA GLU A 311 -4.31 -9.88 -12.83
C GLU A 311 -2.94 -10.05 -12.20
N ILE A 312 -1.91 -9.44 -12.82
CA ILE A 312 -0.53 -9.40 -12.31
C ILE A 312 -0.01 -7.97 -12.30
N ARG A 313 0.60 -7.56 -11.20
CA ARG A 313 1.22 -6.25 -11.05
C ARG A 313 2.73 -6.37 -10.91
N MET A 314 3.48 -5.65 -11.76
CA MET A 314 4.94 -5.71 -11.84
C MET A 314 5.58 -4.33 -11.78
N GLY A 315 6.57 -4.18 -10.92
CA GLY A 315 7.35 -2.95 -10.78
C GLY A 315 8.39 -2.79 -11.88
N VAL A 316 8.21 -1.81 -12.77
CA VAL A 316 9.20 -1.39 -13.78
C VAL A 316 9.96 -0.16 -13.32
N GLN A 317 9.25 0.82 -12.79
CA GLN A 317 9.67 2.11 -12.22
C GLN A 317 10.21 3.10 -13.27
N SER A 318 11.25 2.73 -14.03
CA SER A 318 11.83 3.48 -15.14
C SER A 318 12.54 2.54 -16.11
N ALA A 319 12.69 2.94 -17.36
CA ALA A 319 13.51 2.26 -18.35
C ALA A 319 14.82 3.01 -18.63
N ALA A 320 14.99 4.22 -18.13
CA ALA A 320 16.24 4.96 -18.23
C ALA A 320 17.33 4.31 -17.37
N GLU A 321 18.45 3.95 -18.00
CA GLU A 321 19.52 3.21 -17.31
C GLU A 321 20.11 4.02 -16.15
N ARG A 322 20.22 5.34 -16.28
CA ARG A 322 20.69 6.24 -15.22
C ARG A 322 19.75 6.21 -14.00
N THR A 323 18.44 6.31 -14.21
CA THR A 323 17.41 6.25 -13.15
C THR A 323 17.38 4.87 -12.49
N LYS A 324 17.45 3.77 -13.27
CA LYS A 324 17.49 2.41 -12.72
C LYS A 324 18.71 2.19 -11.83
N LYS A 325 19.89 2.67 -12.26
CA LYS A 325 21.10 2.60 -11.46
C LYS A 325 20.95 3.38 -10.15
N PHE A 326 20.40 4.58 -10.20
CA PHE A 326 20.13 5.41 -9.02
C PHE A 326 19.13 4.75 -8.07
N TYR A 327 18.08 4.14 -8.61
CA TYR A 327 17.08 3.39 -7.83
C TYR A 327 17.56 2.01 -7.35
N LYS A 328 18.77 1.58 -7.74
CA LYS A 328 19.28 0.21 -7.49
C LYS A 328 18.28 -0.87 -7.93
N ARG A 329 17.64 -0.66 -9.11
CA ARG A 329 16.70 -1.65 -9.66
C ARG A 329 17.45 -2.85 -10.21
N PRO A 330 17.06 -4.10 -9.83
CA PRO A 330 17.80 -5.30 -10.20
C PRO A 330 17.57 -5.75 -11.66
N ALA A 331 16.50 -5.26 -12.31
CA ALA A 331 16.11 -5.76 -13.63
C ALA A 331 16.67 -4.90 -14.77
N SER A 332 17.25 -5.55 -15.78
CA SER A 332 17.62 -4.92 -17.06
C SER A 332 16.39 -4.67 -17.95
N ASN A 333 16.51 -3.78 -18.94
CA ASN A 333 15.44 -3.53 -19.91
C ASN A 333 15.09 -4.80 -20.72
N SER A 334 16.06 -5.66 -21.02
CA SER A 334 15.80 -6.95 -21.68
C SER A 334 14.96 -7.89 -20.80
N GLN A 335 15.21 -7.95 -19.51
CA GLN A 335 14.41 -8.72 -18.56
C GLN A 335 12.98 -8.16 -18.45
N VAL A 336 12.82 -6.82 -18.46
CA VAL A 336 11.48 -6.18 -18.50
C VAL A 336 10.73 -6.59 -19.76
N VAL A 337 11.36 -6.49 -20.95
CA VAL A 337 10.73 -6.90 -22.21
C VAL A 337 10.33 -8.37 -22.20
N ASN A 338 11.21 -9.25 -21.71
CA ASN A 338 10.93 -10.69 -21.66
C ASN A 338 9.76 -11.00 -20.70
N ALA A 339 9.75 -10.38 -19.50
CA ALA A 339 8.65 -10.54 -18.55
C ALA A 339 7.31 -10.07 -19.13
N MET A 340 7.28 -8.91 -19.78
CA MET A 340 6.08 -8.39 -20.41
C MET A 340 5.60 -9.24 -21.59
N LYS A 341 6.51 -9.80 -22.39
CA LYS A 341 6.16 -10.76 -23.45
C LYS A 341 5.53 -12.03 -22.87
N MET A 342 6.11 -12.59 -21.81
CA MET A 342 5.56 -13.77 -21.13
C MET A 342 4.14 -13.52 -20.60
N ILE A 343 3.91 -12.37 -19.96
CA ILE A 343 2.57 -12.00 -19.46
C ILE A 343 1.60 -11.80 -20.65
N ASN A 344 2.06 -11.17 -21.73
CA ASN A 344 1.23 -10.89 -22.90
C ASN A 344 0.82 -12.16 -23.68
N GLU A 345 1.50 -13.30 -23.50
CA GLU A 345 1.03 -14.60 -24.02
C GLU A 345 -0.36 -14.96 -23.43
N TYR A 346 -0.70 -14.44 -22.27
CA TYR A 346 -1.97 -14.67 -21.55
C TYR A 346 -2.91 -13.45 -21.56
N LYS A 347 -2.72 -12.50 -22.47
CA LYS A 347 -3.45 -11.23 -22.52
C LYS A 347 -4.98 -11.36 -22.59
N ASP A 348 -5.49 -12.51 -23.04
CA ASP A 348 -6.93 -12.78 -23.14
C ASP A 348 -7.56 -13.17 -21.78
N THR A 349 -6.75 -13.53 -20.80
CA THR A 349 -7.17 -13.98 -19.48
C THR A 349 -6.53 -13.19 -18.33
N VAL A 350 -5.32 -12.66 -18.52
CA VAL A 350 -4.56 -11.97 -17.48
C VAL A 350 -4.38 -10.50 -17.84
N LYS A 351 -4.81 -9.62 -16.95
CA LYS A 351 -4.50 -8.18 -17.02
C LYS A 351 -3.08 -7.94 -16.50
N ALA A 352 -2.37 -7.07 -17.20
CA ALA A 352 -1.02 -6.68 -16.86
C ALA A 352 -0.99 -5.22 -16.35
N ASP A 353 -0.50 -5.03 -15.13
CA ASP A 353 -0.28 -3.73 -14.54
C ASP A 353 1.20 -3.47 -14.30
N TYR A 354 1.68 -2.32 -14.72
CA TYR A 354 3.09 -1.95 -14.59
C TYR A 354 3.26 -0.64 -13.84
N ASP A 355 4.08 -0.65 -12.79
CA ASP A 355 4.32 0.53 -11.97
C ASP A 355 5.45 1.36 -12.56
N ILE A 356 5.21 2.68 -12.68
CA ILE A 356 6.17 3.69 -13.13
C ILE A 356 6.24 4.81 -12.08
N ILE A 357 7.47 5.25 -11.79
CA ILE A 357 7.72 6.38 -10.89
C ILE A 357 8.21 7.57 -11.73
N LEU A 358 7.50 8.69 -11.60
CA LEU A 358 7.80 9.96 -12.25
C LEU A 358 8.23 11.02 -11.21
N ASP A 359 8.55 12.21 -11.71
CA ASP A 359 8.81 13.41 -10.92
C ASP A 359 10.06 13.35 -10.03
N SER A 360 10.97 12.39 -10.28
CA SER A 360 12.28 12.38 -9.65
C SER A 360 13.04 13.67 -9.96
N PRO A 361 13.55 14.41 -8.96
CA PRO A 361 14.30 15.64 -9.21
C PRO A 361 15.66 15.38 -9.86
N TRP A 362 16.14 14.16 -9.81
CA TRP A 362 17.38 13.75 -10.47
C TRP A 362 17.19 13.33 -11.92
N ASP A 363 15.95 13.06 -12.35
CA ASP A 363 15.66 12.70 -13.73
C ASP A 363 15.64 13.94 -14.63
N THR A 364 16.20 13.79 -15.82
CA THR A 364 16.10 14.76 -16.90
C THR A 364 14.90 14.44 -17.80
N ASP A 365 14.57 15.38 -18.68
CA ASP A 365 13.59 15.14 -19.74
C ASP A 365 13.99 13.92 -20.61
N GLU A 366 15.27 13.71 -20.84
CA GLU A 366 15.81 12.61 -21.64
C GLU A 366 15.54 11.26 -20.98
N ASP A 367 15.64 11.14 -19.66
CA ASP A 367 15.30 9.90 -18.92
C ASP A 367 13.82 9.55 -19.05
N SER A 368 12.95 10.55 -18.95
CA SER A 368 11.51 10.38 -19.17
C SER A 368 11.20 9.99 -20.62
N ILE A 369 11.89 10.57 -21.59
CA ILE A 369 11.74 10.25 -23.02
C ILE A 369 12.23 8.84 -23.33
N GLU A 370 13.37 8.43 -22.75
CA GLU A 370 13.88 7.06 -22.89
C GLU A 370 12.82 6.06 -22.41
N THR A 371 12.24 6.31 -21.22
CA THR A 371 11.18 5.46 -20.65
C THR A 371 9.92 5.45 -21.53
N LEU A 372 9.44 6.60 -22.02
CA LEU A 372 8.29 6.69 -22.93
C LEU A 372 8.50 5.89 -24.22
N ARG A 373 9.66 6.09 -24.86
CA ARG A 373 10.03 5.39 -26.09
C ARG A 373 10.21 3.87 -25.89
N PHE A 374 10.73 3.48 -24.73
CA PHE A 374 10.80 2.08 -24.34
C PHE A 374 9.40 1.47 -24.22
N LEU A 375 8.53 2.09 -23.42
CA LEU A 375 7.17 1.61 -23.18
C LEU A 375 6.32 1.54 -24.45
N SER A 376 6.51 2.46 -25.41
CA SER A 376 5.78 2.44 -26.69
C SER A 376 6.11 1.26 -27.60
N LYS A 377 7.21 0.54 -27.34
CA LYS A 377 7.63 -0.67 -28.09
C LYS A 377 7.11 -1.96 -27.49
N LEU A 378 6.46 -1.89 -26.32
CA LEU A 378 6.05 -3.08 -25.58
C LEU A 378 4.72 -3.64 -26.09
N PRO A 379 4.50 -4.96 -25.96
CA PRO A 379 3.26 -5.58 -26.37
C PRO A 379 2.09 -5.12 -25.49
N THR A 380 0.96 -4.78 -26.13
CA THR A 380 -0.29 -4.39 -25.46
C THR A 380 -1.29 -5.57 -25.47
N PRO A 381 -2.32 -5.59 -24.60
CA PRO A 381 -2.70 -4.53 -23.66
C PRO A 381 -1.91 -4.56 -22.35
N PHE A 382 -1.77 -3.39 -21.73
CA PHE A 382 -1.32 -3.25 -20.34
C PHE A 382 -1.85 -1.93 -19.74
N ARG A 383 -1.81 -1.83 -18.39
CA ARG A 383 -2.09 -0.59 -17.66
C ARG A 383 -0.81 -0.08 -16.98
N LEU A 384 -0.61 1.22 -16.95
CA LEU A 384 0.42 1.86 -16.13
C LEU A 384 -0.20 2.40 -14.84
N ASN A 385 0.36 1.99 -13.72
CA ASN A 385 0.18 2.69 -12.46
C ASN A 385 1.28 3.73 -12.35
N ILE A 386 0.91 5.00 -12.46
CA ILE A 386 1.84 6.12 -12.54
C ILE A 386 1.90 6.79 -11.17
N PHE A 387 3.09 6.81 -10.58
CA PHE A 387 3.34 7.38 -9.26
C PHE A 387 4.29 8.58 -9.36
N SER A 388 4.05 9.60 -8.55
CA SER A 388 5.00 10.65 -8.27
C SER A 388 5.96 10.20 -7.17
N LEU A 389 7.25 10.45 -7.31
CA LEU A 389 8.24 10.10 -6.30
C LEU A 389 7.98 10.87 -5.00
N VAL A 390 7.89 10.14 -3.90
CA VAL A 390 7.83 10.66 -2.54
C VAL A 390 9.06 10.19 -1.76
N PHE A 391 9.67 11.10 -1.03
CA PHE A 391 10.85 10.80 -0.20
C PHE A 391 10.40 10.28 1.16
N TYR A 392 10.01 9.01 1.25
CA TYR A 392 9.64 8.43 2.54
C TYR A 392 10.84 8.47 3.51
N PRO A 393 10.61 8.84 4.79
CA PRO A 393 11.68 9.01 5.76
C PRO A 393 12.58 7.77 5.86
N GLU A 394 13.86 8.00 6.16
CA GLU A 394 14.90 6.97 6.36
C GLU A 394 15.19 6.06 5.15
N THR A 395 14.61 6.29 3.99
CA THR A 395 15.04 5.64 2.75
C THR A 395 16.34 6.25 2.24
N ASP A 396 17.11 5.49 1.43
CA ASP A 396 18.36 6.02 0.84
C ASP A 396 18.12 7.31 0.06
N ILE A 397 17.02 7.34 -0.71
CA ILE A 397 16.65 8.51 -1.53
C ILE A 397 16.23 9.73 -0.68
N TYR A 398 15.61 9.50 0.47
CA TYR A 398 15.31 10.57 1.43
C TYR A 398 16.60 11.19 1.99
N ARG A 399 17.57 10.35 2.38
CA ARG A 399 18.87 10.83 2.91
C ARG A 399 19.62 11.64 1.87
N GLU A 400 19.62 11.21 0.60
CA GLU A 400 20.25 11.96 -0.48
C GLU A 400 19.52 13.29 -0.74
N ALA A 401 18.17 13.28 -0.75
CA ALA A 401 17.38 14.51 -0.90
C ALA A 401 17.61 15.52 0.25
N LYS A 402 17.79 15.03 1.48
CA LYS A 402 18.17 15.89 2.63
C LYS A 402 19.54 16.49 2.45
N LYS A 403 20.53 15.69 2.06
CA LYS A 403 21.92 16.11 1.83
C LYS A 403 22.01 17.18 0.75
N GLU A 404 21.23 17.05 -0.33
CA GLU A 404 21.18 18.02 -1.43
C GLU A 404 20.25 19.22 -1.13
N GLY A 405 19.62 19.29 0.04
CA GLY A 405 18.74 20.40 0.43
C GLY A 405 17.41 20.44 -0.32
N LEU A 406 17.00 19.35 -0.96
CA LEU A 406 15.70 19.22 -1.64
C LEU A 406 14.56 19.09 -0.62
N ILE A 407 14.85 18.61 0.58
CA ILE A 407 13.93 18.52 1.72
C ILE A 407 14.39 19.52 2.77
N LYS A 408 13.58 20.56 3.00
CA LYS A 408 13.82 21.59 4.01
C LYS A 408 12.93 21.39 5.25
N ASP A 409 11.72 20.90 5.05
CA ASP A 409 10.70 20.67 6.07
C ASP A 409 10.01 19.31 5.78
N ASP A 410 10.17 18.34 6.67
CA ASP A 410 9.62 17.00 6.48
C ASP A 410 8.09 17.02 6.38
N LEU A 411 7.41 17.85 7.18
CA LEU A 411 5.96 17.95 7.13
C LEU A 411 5.47 18.44 5.76
N LYS A 412 6.13 19.48 5.22
CA LYS A 412 5.73 20.11 3.96
C LYS A 412 6.20 19.33 2.75
N ASP A 413 7.46 18.92 2.77
CA ASP A 413 8.15 18.40 1.59
C ASP A 413 8.00 16.88 1.44
N VAL A 414 7.62 16.18 2.53
CA VAL A 414 7.50 14.71 2.56
C VAL A 414 6.11 14.27 3.02
N TYR A 415 5.71 14.59 4.27
CA TYR A 415 4.50 14.03 4.86
C TYR A 415 3.22 14.48 4.18
N ASN A 416 3.20 15.71 3.62
CA ASN A 416 2.10 16.28 2.85
C ASN A 416 2.26 16.08 1.33
N LYS A 417 2.99 15.05 0.88
CA LYS A 417 3.10 14.70 -0.54
C LYS A 417 2.31 13.45 -0.86
N SER A 418 1.50 13.52 -1.90
CA SER A 418 0.79 12.36 -2.43
C SER A 418 1.58 11.73 -3.57
N TYR A 419 1.82 10.43 -3.49
CA TYR A 419 2.38 9.66 -4.60
C TYR A 419 1.43 9.58 -5.82
N ALA A 420 0.15 9.88 -5.64
CA ALA A 420 -0.84 9.89 -6.72
C ALA A 420 -0.87 11.21 -7.50
N GLU A 421 -0.27 12.29 -6.96
CA GLU A 421 -0.28 13.62 -7.57
C GLU A 421 0.98 13.88 -8.39
N CYS A 422 0.97 13.46 -9.66
CA CYS A 422 2.07 13.77 -10.58
C CYS A 422 2.06 15.22 -11.04
N LYS A 423 3.25 15.77 -11.30
CA LYS A 423 3.41 17.12 -11.85
C LYS A 423 2.69 17.24 -13.20
N ASN A 424 2.06 18.39 -13.43
CA ASN A 424 1.35 18.68 -14.67
C ASN A 424 2.32 19.09 -15.80
N THR A 425 3.22 18.18 -16.19
CA THR A 425 4.18 18.41 -17.27
C THR A 425 3.72 17.80 -18.60
N TYR A 426 4.29 18.24 -19.71
CA TYR A 426 4.02 17.64 -21.01
C TYR A 426 4.39 16.17 -21.07
N LEU A 427 5.55 15.79 -20.52
CA LEU A 427 6.01 14.41 -20.53
C LEU A 427 5.12 13.51 -19.66
N ASN A 428 4.69 13.97 -18.48
CA ASN A 428 3.75 13.21 -17.64
C ASN A 428 2.40 12.99 -18.34
N LYS A 429 1.93 13.98 -19.12
CA LYS A 429 0.72 13.79 -19.96
C LYS A 429 0.93 12.77 -21.07
N LEU A 430 2.14 12.62 -21.61
CA LEU A 430 2.44 11.56 -22.57
C LEU A 430 2.40 10.16 -21.92
N PHE A 431 2.84 10.01 -20.65
CA PHE A 431 2.65 8.75 -19.92
C PHE A 431 1.18 8.41 -19.75
N SER A 432 0.34 9.39 -19.39
CA SER A 432 -1.10 9.19 -19.27
C SER A 432 -1.74 8.81 -20.62
N LEU A 433 -1.34 9.49 -21.69
CA LEU A 433 -1.82 9.20 -23.05
C LEU A 433 -1.40 7.79 -23.51
N LEU A 434 -0.14 7.42 -23.29
CA LEU A 434 0.37 6.08 -23.59
C LEU A 434 -0.42 5.02 -22.81
N ASN A 435 -0.70 5.26 -21.52
CA ASN A 435 -1.52 4.38 -20.69
C ASN A 435 -2.92 4.18 -21.26
N GLU A 436 -3.61 5.26 -21.68
CA GLU A 436 -4.95 5.17 -22.29
C GLU A 436 -4.93 4.28 -23.53
N TYR A 437 -3.95 4.46 -24.43
CA TYR A 437 -3.81 3.67 -25.65
C TYR A 437 -3.42 2.21 -25.38
N ALA A 438 -2.44 1.98 -24.51
CA ALA A 438 -1.97 0.65 -24.16
C ALA A 438 -3.06 -0.18 -23.47
N PHE A 439 -3.86 0.45 -22.60
CA PHE A 439 -4.96 -0.22 -21.89
C PHE A 439 -6.04 -0.78 -22.83
N VAL A 440 -6.32 -0.12 -23.95
CA VAL A 440 -7.28 -0.61 -24.95
C VAL A 440 -6.65 -1.55 -25.99
N GLY A 441 -5.37 -1.90 -25.82
CA GLY A 441 -4.69 -2.89 -26.65
C GLY A 441 -4.11 -2.37 -27.98
N ILE A 442 -4.14 -1.05 -28.21
CA ILE A 442 -3.69 -0.47 -29.50
C ILE A 442 -2.23 -0.02 -29.40
N GLY A 443 -1.86 0.60 -28.27
CA GLY A 443 -0.56 1.23 -28.10
C GLY A 443 -0.41 2.53 -28.91
N ILE A 444 0.64 3.28 -28.62
CA ILE A 444 1.08 4.40 -29.45
C ILE A 444 2.28 3.93 -30.27
N SER A 445 2.19 4.06 -31.60
CA SER A 445 3.32 3.69 -32.48
C SER A 445 4.63 4.33 -32.02
N PRO A 446 5.75 3.58 -31.98
CA PRO A 446 7.07 4.14 -31.65
C PRO A 446 7.47 5.35 -32.49
N ILE A 447 7.02 5.42 -33.76
CA ILE A 447 7.25 6.56 -34.64
C ILE A 447 6.49 7.80 -34.13
N ILE A 448 5.22 7.65 -33.77
CA ILE A 448 4.41 8.74 -33.21
C ILE A 448 5.02 9.18 -31.88
N MET A 449 5.42 8.26 -31.02
CA MET A 449 6.07 8.57 -29.75
C MET A 449 7.41 9.29 -29.98
N PHE A 450 8.19 8.89 -30.98
CA PHE A 450 9.42 9.58 -31.35
C PHE A 450 9.14 11.04 -31.76
N ILE A 451 8.14 11.28 -32.62
CA ILE A 451 7.75 12.64 -33.05
C ILE A 451 7.29 13.47 -31.85
N LEU A 452 6.43 12.95 -30.99
CA LEU A 452 5.93 13.64 -29.79
C LEU A 452 7.04 14.00 -28.81
N THR A 453 8.11 13.20 -28.74
CA THR A 453 9.25 13.40 -27.83
C THR A 453 10.45 14.07 -28.49
N HIS A 454 10.40 14.42 -29.78
CA HIS A 454 11.53 15.00 -30.50
C HIS A 454 11.83 16.44 -30.05
N LYS A 455 13.11 16.82 -29.99
CA LYS A 455 13.55 18.16 -29.52
C LYS A 455 12.88 19.30 -30.26
N MET A 456 12.76 19.20 -31.60
CA MET A 456 12.10 20.22 -32.42
C MET A 456 10.61 20.36 -32.10
N THR A 457 9.90 19.28 -31.96
CA THR A 457 8.47 19.26 -31.56
C THR A 457 8.26 19.97 -30.24
N ARG A 458 9.18 19.78 -29.28
CA ARG A 458 9.12 20.41 -27.96
C ARG A 458 9.41 21.92 -28.03
N LYS A 459 10.34 22.37 -28.89
CA LYS A 459 10.73 23.79 -29.06
C LYS A 459 9.70 24.63 -29.81
N LEU A 460 9.02 24.06 -30.82
CA LEU A 460 8.15 24.81 -31.75
C LEU A 460 6.71 25.02 -31.23
N HIS A 461 6.44 24.87 -29.96
CA HIS A 461 5.05 24.87 -29.40
C HIS A 461 4.09 23.90 -30.09
N LEU A 462 4.56 23.08 -31.03
CA LEU A 462 3.79 22.08 -31.78
C LEU A 462 3.40 20.91 -30.89
N ARG A 463 4.09 20.74 -29.75
CA ARG A 463 3.89 19.65 -28.80
C ARG A 463 2.43 19.50 -28.32
N TRP A 464 1.79 20.60 -27.97
CA TRP A 464 0.41 20.59 -27.50
C TRP A 464 -0.61 20.35 -28.62
N PHE A 465 -0.33 20.84 -29.81
CA PHE A 465 -1.16 20.59 -30.98
C PHE A 465 -1.13 19.11 -31.37
N LEU A 466 0.05 18.52 -31.51
CA LEU A 466 0.19 17.09 -31.82
C LEU A 466 -0.38 16.20 -30.71
N TYR A 467 -0.17 16.54 -29.44
CA TYR A 467 -0.78 15.85 -28.32
C TYR A 467 -2.32 15.87 -28.43
N ARG A 468 -2.91 17.01 -28.71
CA ARG A 468 -4.36 17.15 -28.89
C ARG A 468 -4.88 16.30 -30.05
N ILE A 469 -4.17 16.28 -31.17
CA ILE A 469 -4.56 15.44 -32.32
C ILE A 469 -4.56 13.96 -31.92
N VAL A 470 -3.48 13.46 -31.32
CA VAL A 470 -3.39 12.06 -30.90
C VAL A 470 -4.49 11.75 -29.85
N LYS A 471 -4.74 12.66 -28.92
CA LYS A 471 -5.81 12.51 -27.93
C LYS A 471 -7.22 12.51 -28.55
N LEU A 472 -7.47 13.34 -29.57
CA LEU A 472 -8.75 13.38 -30.30
C LEU A 472 -9.00 12.10 -31.12
N LEU A 473 -7.95 11.42 -31.57
CA LEU A 473 -8.06 10.15 -32.28
C LEU A 473 -8.37 8.97 -31.34
N PHE A 474 -8.15 9.11 -30.03
CA PHE A 474 -8.34 8.06 -29.04
C PHE A 474 -9.77 7.46 -29.03
N PRO A 475 -10.87 8.24 -29.04
CA PRO A 475 -12.23 7.68 -29.08
C PRO A 475 -12.48 6.79 -30.29
N PHE A 476 -11.94 7.16 -31.47
CA PHE A 476 -12.02 6.36 -32.69
C PHE A 476 -11.28 5.02 -32.53
N PHE A 477 -10.07 5.05 -32.05
CA PHE A 477 -9.29 3.85 -31.79
C PHE A 477 -9.90 2.99 -30.67
N ARG A 478 -10.48 3.61 -29.63
CA ARG A 478 -11.21 2.91 -28.58
C ARG A 478 -12.43 2.17 -29.13
N TYR A 479 -13.11 2.73 -30.13
CA TYR A 479 -14.24 2.06 -30.80
C TYR A 479 -13.78 0.82 -31.55
N ILE A 480 -12.69 0.91 -32.31
CA ILE A 480 -12.08 -0.22 -33.05
C ILE A 480 -11.58 -1.30 -32.07
N GLY A 481 -10.89 -0.93 -31.01
CA GLY A 481 -10.40 -1.86 -29.98
C GLY A 481 -11.52 -2.58 -29.23
N ARG A 482 -12.70 -1.98 -29.09
CA ARG A 482 -13.89 -2.61 -28.49
C ARG A 482 -14.52 -3.69 -29.38
N SER A 483 -14.34 -3.64 -30.70
CA SER A 483 -14.90 -4.62 -31.63
C SER A 483 -14.11 -5.94 -31.64
N THR A 484 -12.92 -5.98 -31.06
CA THR A 484 -12.16 -7.22 -30.86
C THR A 484 -12.70 -7.97 -29.64
N ARG A 485 -12.88 -9.28 -29.72
CA ARG A 485 -13.43 -10.19 -28.68
C ARG A 485 -12.77 -10.04 -27.28
N LEU A 486 -11.62 -9.38 -27.21
CA LEU A 486 -10.85 -9.05 -26.02
C LEU A 486 -11.61 -8.15 -25.05
N SER A 487 -12.34 -7.14 -25.58
CA SER A 487 -13.04 -6.16 -24.75
C SER A 487 -14.21 -6.76 -23.95
N THR A 488 -14.83 -7.81 -24.47
CA THR A 488 -16.06 -8.37 -23.86
C THR A 488 -15.75 -9.25 -22.65
N ARG A 489 -14.63 -9.99 -22.65
CA ARG A 489 -14.23 -10.83 -21.51
C ARG A 489 -13.54 -10.01 -20.42
N LEU A 490 -12.60 -9.13 -20.76
CA LEU A 490 -11.99 -8.19 -19.79
C LEU A 490 -13.04 -7.24 -19.20
N TYR A 491 -14.09 -6.91 -19.95
CA TYR A 491 -15.23 -6.15 -19.48
C TYR A 491 -16.12 -6.96 -18.51
N LYS A 492 -16.20 -8.26 -18.66
CA LYS A 492 -16.95 -9.15 -17.75
C LYS A 492 -16.28 -9.23 -16.37
N TYR A 493 -14.95 -9.38 -16.31
CA TYR A 493 -14.18 -9.32 -15.06
C TYR A 493 -13.99 -7.88 -14.56
N GLY A 494 -13.89 -6.88 -15.45
CA GLY A 494 -13.91 -5.47 -15.09
C GLY A 494 -15.26 -4.97 -14.60
N ASN A 495 -16.35 -5.67 -14.87
CA ASN A 495 -17.69 -5.38 -14.33
C ASN A 495 -17.95 -6.01 -12.95
N ILE A 496 -17.16 -7.01 -12.55
CA ILE A 496 -17.14 -7.48 -11.15
C ILE A 496 -16.63 -6.36 -10.24
N ILE A 497 -15.75 -5.49 -10.74
CA ILE A 497 -15.20 -4.32 -10.02
C ILE A 497 -15.94 -3.01 -10.39
N LYS A 498 -16.97 -3.04 -11.24
CA LYS A 498 -17.84 -1.90 -11.48
C LYS A 498 -19.01 -1.92 -10.50
N PHE A 499 -18.92 -1.05 -9.51
CA PHE A 499 -20.12 -0.59 -8.82
C PHE A 499 -21.14 -0.09 -9.85
N LYS A 500 -22.34 -0.63 -9.84
CA LYS A 500 -23.48 -0.05 -10.54
C LYS A 500 -23.64 1.38 -10.04
N GLY A 501 -23.30 2.36 -10.88
CA GLY A 501 -23.53 3.77 -10.60
C GLY A 501 -22.32 4.67 -10.39
N SER A 502 -21.09 4.15 -10.28
CA SER A 502 -19.90 4.99 -10.08
C SER A 502 -19.02 5.13 -11.32
N LYS A 503 -18.45 6.31 -11.53
CA LYS A 503 -17.34 6.57 -12.46
C LYS A 503 -16.02 6.00 -11.89
N ALA A 504 -16.05 4.93 -11.09
CA ALA A 504 -14.93 4.40 -10.36
C ALA A 504 -13.84 3.92 -11.32
N THR A 505 -12.71 4.56 -11.25
CA THR A 505 -11.41 4.03 -11.62
C THR A 505 -11.07 2.91 -10.63
N TYR A 506 -10.44 1.83 -11.10
CA TYR A 506 -9.97 0.71 -10.28
C TYR A 506 -9.27 1.18 -9.01
N PRO A 507 -9.41 0.49 -7.87
CA PRO A 507 -8.55 0.74 -6.74
C PRO A 507 -7.12 0.47 -7.19
N THR A 508 -6.31 1.50 -7.32
CA THR A 508 -4.88 1.33 -7.24
C THR A 508 -4.62 0.72 -5.85
N MET A 509 -3.70 -0.21 -5.71
CA MET A 509 -3.42 -0.93 -4.45
C MET A 509 -3.17 -0.04 -3.24
N LEU A 510 -3.19 1.27 -3.41
CA LEU A 510 -2.89 2.29 -2.42
C LEU A 510 -3.97 3.38 -2.37
N GLY A 511 -5.26 2.99 -2.43
CA GLY A 511 -6.30 3.85 -1.88
C GLY A 511 -7.01 4.81 -2.81
N GLU A 512 -7.24 4.48 -4.08
CA GLU A 512 -8.35 5.10 -4.81
C GLU A 512 -9.66 4.29 -4.64
N PHE A 513 -10.00 3.95 -3.42
CA PHE A 513 -11.39 3.92 -3.03
C PHE A 513 -11.88 5.36 -3.16
N ARG A 514 -12.78 5.65 -4.10
CA ARG A 514 -13.49 6.93 -4.06
C ARG A 514 -14.36 6.92 -2.81
N LEU A 515 -13.86 7.57 -1.77
CA LEU A 515 -14.60 7.93 -0.55
C LEU A 515 -15.90 8.71 -0.88
N ASN A 516 -16.06 9.17 -2.11
CA ASN A 516 -17.17 10.00 -2.57
C ASN A 516 -18.56 9.35 -2.46
N GLU A 517 -18.67 8.03 -2.43
CA GLU A 517 -19.98 7.37 -2.19
C GLU A 517 -20.28 7.22 -0.70
N PHE A 518 -19.24 7.20 0.17
CA PHE A 518 -19.43 7.23 1.62
C PHE A 518 -19.58 8.65 2.18
N HIS A 519 -19.20 9.69 1.40
CA HIS A 519 -19.16 11.09 1.84
C HIS A 519 -19.97 12.03 0.94
N SER A 520 -20.97 11.55 0.22
CA SER A 520 -21.72 12.33 -0.79
C SER A 520 -22.43 13.60 -0.29
N GLU A 521 -22.30 13.97 1.00
CA GLU A 521 -22.86 15.21 1.56
C GLU A 521 -21.83 16.15 2.22
N ALA A 522 -20.53 15.80 2.23
CA ALA A 522 -19.50 16.62 2.89
C ALA A 522 -18.54 17.31 1.91
N ASN A 523 -19.06 18.14 1.00
CA ASN A 523 -18.24 19.05 0.20
C ASN A 523 -17.86 20.26 1.04
N SER A 524 -16.76 20.21 1.81
CA SER A 524 -15.96 21.38 2.25
C SER A 524 -15.08 21.16 3.49
N ALA A 525 -14.39 20.01 3.63
CA ALA A 525 -13.38 19.91 4.70
C ALA A 525 -12.09 20.68 4.29
N PRO A 526 -11.57 21.61 5.12
CA PRO A 526 -10.37 22.37 4.78
C PRO A 526 -9.12 21.50 4.79
N LYS A 527 -8.22 21.68 3.81
CA LYS A 527 -6.89 21.05 3.78
C LYS A 527 -6.08 21.46 5.02
N ILE A 528 -5.28 20.54 5.55
CA ILE A 528 -4.44 20.78 6.73
C ILE A 528 -3.32 21.76 6.38
N ASN A 529 -3.43 23.01 6.78
CA ASN A 529 -2.34 23.98 6.75
C ASN A 529 -1.64 23.99 8.12
N HIS A 530 -0.34 23.65 8.12
CA HIS A 530 0.64 23.79 9.20
C HIS A 530 0.13 23.69 10.66
N ILE A 531 0.30 22.52 11.26
CA ILE A 531 0.16 22.37 12.71
C ILE A 531 1.51 22.69 13.36
N LYS A 532 1.63 23.84 14.04
CA LYS A 532 2.81 24.20 14.86
C LYS A 532 2.97 23.20 16.01
N LYS A 533 4.22 22.80 16.34
CA LYS A 533 4.53 22.03 17.54
C LYS A 533 3.97 22.76 18.79
N PRO A 534 3.10 22.16 19.59
CA PRO A 534 2.64 22.76 20.82
C PRO A 534 3.63 22.53 21.97
N PRO A 535 3.60 23.33 23.02
CA PRO A 535 4.23 22.97 24.28
C PRO A 535 3.54 21.75 24.88
N ILE A 536 4.32 20.76 25.25
CA ILE A 536 3.86 19.52 25.89
C ILE A 536 3.41 19.86 27.31
N LYS A 537 2.11 19.83 27.57
CA LYS A 537 1.60 19.79 28.95
C LYS A 537 1.64 18.32 29.37
N THR A 538 2.71 17.92 30.05
CA THR A 538 2.79 16.65 30.76
C THR A 538 1.93 16.70 32.01
N LYS A 539 0.82 15.98 32.07
CA LYS A 539 0.21 15.59 33.32
C LYS A 539 0.92 14.33 33.82
N PRO A 540 1.23 14.22 35.12
CA PRO A 540 1.81 13.00 35.65
C PRO A 540 0.78 11.88 35.64
N ILE A 541 1.22 10.70 35.22
CA ILE A 541 0.49 9.43 35.35
C ILE A 541 0.81 8.87 36.76
#